data_4d9a49261550810ddd8032e40984e5eb
#
_entry.id   4d9a49261550810ddd8032e40984e5eb
#
_cell.length_a   1.000
_cell.length_b   1.000
_cell.length_c   1.000
_cell.angle_alpha   90.00
_cell.angle_beta   90.00
_cell.angle_gamma   90.00
#
_symmetry.space_group_name_H-M   'P 1'
#
loop_
_entity.id
_entity.type
_entity.pdbx_description
1 polymer ?
#
loop_
_entity_poly.entity_id
_entity_poly.type
_entity_poly.pdbx_seq_one_letter_code
_entity_poly.pdbx_strand_id
1 'polypeptide(L)'
;MTHVSFSEIKIWKECAWKHKLVYLDKLKGFEGNEYTAFGTAIHSTYEKSLLKEKFNEKEYFQNKFLEELKSLPEKIKNNLNKKLVEDLRKQGDVLAPLSMDALKEYFGDFEVVSAEEQLYEPIKASLKEEYNFKGFIDLVLKTSDGKHHVIDWKTCSWGWDTRKKTDKMITYQLTFYKHYFALKHNIDPKNIETHFGLVKRTAKKNNIELYKVTSGPKKTENAIKFLNKALYNIDKKIFIKNKLSCHGRFGPCEFYNTKHCT
;
A
#
# COMPACT_ATOMS: atom_id res chain seq x y z
N MET A 1 -9.39 -3.49 -21.29
CA MET A 1 -7.98 -3.83 -20.97
C MET A 1 -7.91 -4.38 -19.57
N THR A 2 -7.24 -5.50 -19.40
CA THR A 2 -7.04 -6.15 -18.12
C THR A 2 -5.96 -5.38 -17.34
N HIS A 3 -6.09 -5.26 -16.03
CA HIS A 3 -5.09 -4.60 -15.21
C HIS A 3 -4.64 -5.51 -14.06
N VAL A 4 -3.46 -5.23 -13.55
CA VAL A 4 -2.89 -5.89 -12.37
C VAL A 4 -2.31 -4.87 -11.42
N SER A 5 -2.47 -5.09 -10.12
CA SER A 5 -1.89 -4.25 -9.07
C SER A 5 -0.77 -4.97 -8.32
N PHE A 6 0.05 -4.19 -7.59
CA PHE A 6 1.06 -4.80 -6.72
C PHE A 6 0.42 -5.70 -5.65
N SER A 7 -0.71 -5.30 -5.07
CA SER A 7 -1.42 -6.11 -4.07
C SER A 7 -1.87 -7.46 -4.64
N GLU A 8 -2.34 -7.47 -5.88
CA GLU A 8 -2.70 -8.69 -6.60
C GLU A 8 -1.50 -9.61 -6.80
N ILE A 9 -0.38 -9.07 -7.29
CA ILE A 9 0.86 -9.83 -7.49
C ILE A 9 1.44 -10.36 -6.17
N LYS A 10 1.27 -9.63 -5.09
CA LYS A 10 1.66 -10.08 -3.76
C LYS A 10 0.86 -11.32 -3.33
N ILE A 11 -0.47 -11.31 -3.53
CA ILE A 11 -1.31 -12.48 -3.26
C ILE A 11 -0.96 -13.65 -4.17
N TRP A 12 -0.70 -13.41 -5.46
CA TRP A 12 -0.20 -14.45 -6.37
C TRP A 12 1.10 -15.09 -5.85
N LYS A 13 2.04 -14.29 -5.36
CA LYS A 13 3.31 -14.78 -4.81
C LYS A 13 3.10 -15.60 -3.53
N GLU A 14 2.18 -15.20 -2.69
CA GLU A 14 1.83 -15.95 -1.48
C GLU A 14 1.21 -17.31 -1.85
N CYS A 15 0.21 -17.31 -2.72
CA CYS A 15 -0.46 -18.53 -3.22
C CYS A 15 -1.19 -18.21 -4.52
N ALA A 16 -0.72 -18.79 -5.64
CA ALA A 16 -1.36 -18.59 -6.94
C ALA A 16 -2.80 -19.10 -6.97
N TRP A 17 -3.14 -20.13 -6.18
CA TRP A 17 -4.52 -20.61 -6.03
C TRP A 17 -5.40 -19.57 -5.30
N LYS A 18 -4.92 -18.96 -4.21
CA LYS A 18 -5.62 -17.86 -3.55
C LYS A 18 -5.86 -16.69 -4.50
N HIS A 19 -4.84 -16.33 -5.30
CA HIS A 19 -5.00 -15.32 -6.34
C HIS A 19 -6.15 -15.65 -7.30
N LYS A 20 -6.20 -16.90 -7.82
CA LYS A 20 -7.29 -17.34 -8.69
C LYS A 20 -8.65 -17.14 -8.01
N LEU A 21 -8.82 -17.62 -6.78
CA LEU A 21 -10.07 -17.51 -6.05
C LEU A 21 -10.52 -16.05 -5.89
N VAL A 22 -9.61 -15.17 -5.48
CA VAL A 22 -9.95 -13.76 -5.18
C VAL A 22 -10.11 -12.92 -6.45
N TYR A 23 -9.15 -13.01 -7.38
CA TYR A 23 -9.08 -12.07 -8.52
C TYR A 23 -9.76 -12.58 -9.79
N LEU A 24 -9.79 -13.89 -10.03
CA LEU A 24 -10.41 -14.46 -11.22
C LEU A 24 -11.82 -14.98 -10.94
N ASP A 25 -11.99 -15.77 -9.88
CA ASP A 25 -13.30 -16.33 -9.49
C ASP A 25 -14.13 -15.34 -8.66
N LYS A 26 -13.56 -14.17 -8.31
CA LYS A 26 -14.22 -13.07 -7.57
C LYS A 26 -14.82 -13.50 -6.23
N LEU A 27 -14.24 -14.51 -5.58
CA LEU A 27 -14.66 -14.90 -4.24
C LEU A 27 -14.18 -13.86 -3.22
N LYS A 28 -15.00 -13.62 -2.21
CA LYS A 28 -14.63 -12.70 -1.14
C LYS A 28 -13.49 -13.28 -0.32
N GLY A 29 -12.40 -12.55 -0.25
CA GLY A 29 -11.27 -12.83 0.62
C GLY A 29 -11.37 -12.02 1.92
N PHE A 30 -10.28 -11.36 2.30
CA PHE A 30 -10.27 -10.45 3.44
C PHE A 30 -11.13 -9.21 3.16
N GLU A 31 -12.10 -8.94 4.02
CA GLU A 31 -13.10 -7.88 3.84
C GLU A 31 -12.86 -6.65 4.76
N GLY A 32 -11.69 -6.54 5.34
CA GLY A 32 -11.33 -5.43 6.22
C GLY A 32 -11.47 -5.76 7.71
N ASN A 33 -11.01 -4.84 8.54
CA ASN A 33 -11.14 -4.84 10.00
C ASN A 33 -10.86 -3.43 10.55
N GLU A 34 -10.79 -3.29 11.89
CA GLU A 34 -10.52 -2.02 12.57
C GLU A 34 -9.20 -1.38 12.12
N TYR A 35 -8.17 -2.19 11.84
CA TYR A 35 -6.86 -1.68 11.41
C TYR A 35 -6.87 -1.16 9.97
N THR A 36 -7.63 -1.78 9.07
CA THR A 36 -7.77 -1.28 7.71
C THR A 36 -8.58 0.01 7.68
N ALA A 37 -9.68 0.08 8.43
CA ALA A 37 -10.48 1.30 8.58
C ALA A 37 -9.62 2.45 9.14
N PHE A 38 -8.80 2.18 10.16
CA PHE A 38 -7.85 3.15 10.70
C PHE A 38 -6.83 3.60 9.64
N GLY A 39 -6.25 2.66 8.90
CA GLY A 39 -5.28 2.97 7.85
C GLY A 39 -5.85 3.90 6.78
N THR A 40 -7.02 3.57 6.24
CA THR A 40 -7.71 4.39 5.25
C THR A 40 -8.01 5.80 5.78
N ALA A 41 -8.49 5.92 7.03
CA ALA A 41 -8.78 7.22 7.63
C ALA A 41 -7.53 8.10 7.82
N ILE A 42 -6.40 7.52 8.23
CA ILE A 42 -5.12 8.24 8.34
C ILE A 42 -4.61 8.69 6.95
N HIS A 43 -4.64 7.81 5.94
CA HIS A 43 -4.23 8.16 4.57
C HIS A 43 -5.07 9.32 4.04
N SER A 44 -6.39 9.23 4.16
CA SER A 44 -7.31 10.30 3.73
C SER A 44 -7.07 11.62 4.47
N THR A 45 -6.73 11.56 5.77
CA THR A 45 -6.39 12.77 6.55
C THR A 45 -5.10 13.41 6.06
N TYR A 46 -4.07 12.60 5.79
CA TYR A 46 -2.79 13.10 5.29
C TYR A 46 -2.90 13.68 3.90
N GLU A 47 -3.66 13.02 3.01
CA GLU A 47 -3.98 13.55 1.68
C GLU A 47 -4.64 14.94 1.78
N LYS A 48 -5.66 15.08 2.61
CA LYS A 48 -6.34 16.37 2.80
C LYS A 48 -5.42 17.45 3.35
N SER A 49 -4.50 17.10 4.27
CA SER A 49 -3.53 18.05 4.82
C SER A 49 -2.60 18.66 3.77
N LEU A 50 -2.39 17.96 2.63
CA LEU A 50 -1.56 18.44 1.52
C LEU A 50 -2.26 19.48 0.63
N LEU A 51 -3.59 19.53 0.66
CA LEU A 51 -4.38 20.46 -0.15
C LEU A 51 -4.38 21.91 0.37
N LYS A 52 -3.59 22.19 1.43
CA LYS A 52 -3.44 23.51 2.07
C LYS A 52 -4.73 24.15 2.60
N GLU A 53 -5.80 23.37 2.72
CA GLU A 53 -7.04 23.80 3.35
C GLU A 53 -6.89 23.77 4.88
N LYS A 54 -7.31 24.83 5.56
CA LYS A 54 -7.38 24.81 7.01
C LYS A 54 -8.58 23.96 7.44
N PHE A 55 -8.33 22.87 8.13
CA PHE A 55 -9.35 22.01 8.71
C PHE A 55 -8.85 21.43 10.04
N ASN A 56 -9.74 20.81 10.79
CA ASN A 56 -9.38 20.13 12.03
C ASN A 56 -9.04 18.67 11.68
N GLU A 57 -7.75 18.33 11.64
CA GLU A 57 -7.27 17.01 11.26
C GLU A 57 -7.80 15.90 12.17
N LYS A 58 -7.92 16.17 13.48
CA LYS A 58 -8.45 15.20 14.43
C LYS A 58 -9.92 14.90 14.18
N GLU A 59 -10.72 15.94 14.01
CA GLU A 59 -12.14 15.80 13.73
C GLU A 59 -12.38 15.10 12.38
N TYR A 60 -11.61 15.48 11.36
CA TYR A 60 -11.69 14.83 10.05
C TYR A 60 -11.34 13.34 10.14
N PHE A 61 -10.23 13.02 10.85
CA PHE A 61 -9.84 11.63 11.07
C PHE A 61 -10.94 10.84 11.79
N GLN A 62 -11.52 11.38 12.86
CA GLN A 62 -12.57 10.70 13.63
C GLN A 62 -13.80 10.41 12.76
N ASN A 63 -14.25 11.41 11.99
CA ASN A 63 -15.39 11.25 11.07
C ASN A 63 -15.09 10.19 10.00
N LYS A 64 -13.90 10.25 9.38
CA LYS A 64 -13.49 9.30 8.36
C LYS A 64 -13.32 7.89 8.91
N PHE A 65 -12.74 7.75 10.10
CA PHE A 65 -12.60 6.44 10.76
C PHE A 65 -13.97 5.82 11.09
N LEU A 66 -14.90 6.61 11.58
CA LEU A 66 -16.27 6.15 11.82
C LEU A 66 -16.97 5.74 10.51
N GLU A 67 -16.79 6.50 9.43
CA GLU A 67 -17.31 6.16 8.11
C GLU A 67 -16.77 4.82 7.61
N GLU A 68 -15.45 4.61 7.69
CA GLU A 68 -14.80 3.37 7.30
C GLU A 68 -15.27 2.16 8.14
N LEU A 69 -15.44 2.33 9.46
CA LEU A 69 -16.01 1.28 10.31
C LEU A 69 -17.46 0.94 9.93
N LYS A 70 -18.28 1.95 9.59
CA LYS A 70 -19.65 1.74 9.13
C LYS A 70 -19.74 1.06 7.77
N SER A 71 -18.74 1.24 6.89
CA SER A 71 -18.68 0.61 5.56
C SER A 71 -18.31 -0.88 5.61
N LEU A 72 -17.77 -1.38 6.73
CA LEU A 72 -17.43 -2.79 6.88
C LEU A 72 -18.69 -3.69 6.76
N PRO A 73 -18.55 -4.92 6.27
CA PRO A 73 -19.66 -5.89 6.23
C PRO A 73 -20.29 -6.11 7.60
N GLU A 74 -21.61 -6.33 7.64
CA GLU A 74 -22.37 -6.54 8.89
C GLU A 74 -21.74 -7.60 9.82
N LYS A 75 -21.29 -8.71 9.24
CA LYS A 75 -20.64 -9.78 10.01
C LYS A 75 -19.40 -9.26 10.77
N ILE A 76 -18.63 -8.36 10.17
CA ILE A 76 -17.44 -7.77 10.79
C ILE A 76 -17.85 -6.70 11.79
N LYS A 77 -18.79 -5.80 11.43
CA LYS A 77 -19.30 -4.76 12.33
C LYS A 77 -19.82 -5.32 13.66
N ASN A 78 -20.57 -6.41 13.61
CA ASN A 78 -21.15 -7.06 14.79
C ASN A 78 -20.08 -7.70 15.72
N ASN A 79 -18.86 -7.89 15.20
CA ASN A 79 -17.74 -8.50 15.94
C ASN A 79 -16.59 -7.51 16.23
N LEU A 80 -16.79 -6.21 15.98
CA LEU A 80 -15.76 -5.22 16.26
C LEU A 80 -15.38 -5.20 17.75
N ASN A 81 -14.08 -5.15 18.01
CA ASN A 81 -13.57 -4.98 19.36
C ASN A 81 -13.69 -3.51 19.78
N LYS A 82 -14.71 -3.18 20.56
CA LYS A 82 -14.99 -1.79 21.00
C LYS A 82 -13.80 -1.12 21.71
N LYS A 83 -13.05 -1.88 22.53
CA LYS A 83 -11.85 -1.36 23.21
C LYS A 83 -10.77 -1.02 22.19
N LEU A 84 -10.53 -1.90 21.22
CA LEU A 84 -9.57 -1.65 20.15
C LEU A 84 -9.96 -0.43 19.30
N VAL A 85 -11.25 -0.30 18.95
CA VAL A 85 -11.76 0.87 18.21
C VAL A 85 -11.48 2.18 18.97
N GLU A 86 -11.75 2.20 20.29
CA GLU A 86 -11.47 3.38 21.10
C GLU A 86 -9.97 3.66 21.25
N ASP A 87 -9.14 2.64 21.39
CA ASP A 87 -7.69 2.79 21.43
C ASP A 87 -7.14 3.32 20.08
N LEU A 88 -7.65 2.82 18.96
CA LEU A 88 -7.29 3.30 17.62
C LEU A 88 -7.74 4.76 17.41
N ARG A 89 -8.95 5.13 17.87
CA ARG A 89 -9.43 6.51 17.80
C ARG A 89 -8.47 7.46 18.52
N LYS A 90 -8.07 7.14 19.77
CA LYS A 90 -7.11 7.94 20.54
C LYS A 90 -5.74 8.03 19.87
N GLN A 91 -5.26 6.92 19.29
CA GLN A 91 -4.00 6.91 18.53
C GLN A 91 -4.10 7.82 17.30
N GLY A 92 -5.22 7.78 16.59
CA GLY A 92 -5.45 8.63 15.43
C GLY A 92 -5.51 10.11 15.76
N ASP A 93 -6.11 10.48 16.90
CA ASP A 93 -6.15 11.88 17.39
C ASP A 93 -4.73 12.46 17.59
N VAL A 94 -3.77 11.60 17.97
CA VAL A 94 -2.37 12.01 18.11
C VAL A 94 -1.66 12.07 16.75
N LEU A 95 -1.96 11.14 15.85
CA LEU A 95 -1.24 10.96 14.58
C LEU A 95 -1.73 11.88 13.47
N ALA A 96 -3.02 12.20 13.47
CA ALA A 96 -3.66 12.97 12.39
C ALA A 96 -2.94 14.28 12.02
N PRO A 97 -2.46 15.11 12.95
CA PRO A 97 -1.82 16.38 12.62
C PRO A 97 -0.33 16.29 12.27
N LEU A 98 0.29 15.10 12.31
CA LEU A 98 1.76 14.99 12.28
C LEU A 98 2.39 14.92 10.89
N SER A 99 1.62 14.72 9.82
CA SER A 99 2.17 14.45 8.49
C SER A 99 3.00 15.59 7.93
N MET A 100 2.47 16.82 7.99
CA MET A 100 3.13 17.98 7.38
C MET A 100 4.44 18.35 8.08
N ASP A 101 4.46 18.29 9.42
CA ASP A 101 5.68 18.58 10.18
C ASP A 101 6.76 17.52 9.92
N ALA A 102 6.39 16.25 9.87
CA ALA A 102 7.32 15.18 9.54
C ALA A 102 7.88 15.28 8.11
N LEU A 103 7.06 15.70 7.14
CA LEU A 103 7.52 15.93 5.77
C LEU A 103 8.49 17.11 5.71
N LYS A 104 8.19 18.22 6.37
CA LYS A 104 9.08 19.41 6.42
C LYS A 104 10.39 19.10 7.16
N GLU A 105 10.34 18.36 8.25
CA GLU A 105 11.54 17.93 8.98
C GLU A 105 12.47 17.08 8.11
N TYR A 106 11.90 16.19 7.28
CA TYR A 106 12.67 15.25 6.49
C TYR A 106 13.15 15.81 5.14
N PHE A 107 12.32 16.56 4.44
CA PHE A 107 12.60 17.05 3.08
C PHE A 107 12.98 18.53 3.02
N GLY A 108 12.77 19.32 4.09
CA GLY A 108 12.84 20.77 4.05
C GLY A 108 11.71 21.38 3.23
N ASP A 109 12.05 22.34 2.38
CA ASP A 109 11.09 22.96 1.46
C ASP A 109 10.78 22.03 0.29
N PHE A 110 9.50 21.88 -0.01
CA PHE A 110 9.02 21.06 -1.12
C PHE A 110 7.73 21.62 -1.74
N GLU A 111 7.49 21.20 -2.96
CA GLU A 111 6.23 21.37 -3.67
C GLU A 111 5.46 20.03 -3.67
N VAL A 112 4.15 20.06 -3.44
CA VAL A 112 3.29 18.90 -3.63
C VAL A 112 2.97 18.79 -5.12
N VAL A 113 3.45 17.71 -5.75
CA VAL A 113 3.18 17.43 -7.16
C VAL A 113 1.84 16.76 -7.33
N SER A 114 1.57 15.71 -6.53
CA SER A 114 0.29 14.99 -6.54
C SER A 114 0.06 14.24 -5.23
N ALA A 115 -1.22 14.04 -4.90
CA ALA A 115 -1.70 13.15 -3.86
C ALA A 115 -2.68 12.15 -4.49
N GLU A 116 -2.70 10.89 -4.00
CA GLU A 116 -3.52 9.79 -4.57
C GLU A 116 -3.34 9.64 -6.10
N GLU A 117 -2.10 9.74 -6.56
CA GLU A 117 -1.83 9.68 -7.99
C GLU A 117 -2.08 8.30 -8.58
N GLN A 118 -3.06 8.21 -9.47
CA GLN A 118 -3.35 6.97 -10.18
C GLN A 118 -2.30 6.68 -11.26
N LEU A 119 -1.73 5.49 -11.17
CA LEU A 119 -0.96 4.86 -12.25
C LEU A 119 -1.87 3.87 -12.99
N TYR A 120 -1.86 3.95 -14.32
CA TYR A 120 -2.56 3.01 -15.20
C TYR A 120 -1.77 2.87 -16.50
N GLU A 121 -0.63 2.19 -16.42
CA GLU A 121 0.41 2.22 -17.45
C GLU A 121 0.60 0.85 -18.10
N PRO A 122 0.83 0.78 -19.42
CA PRO A 122 0.97 -0.47 -20.14
C PRO A 122 2.19 -1.27 -19.66
N ILE A 123 1.99 -2.57 -19.48
CA ILE A 123 3.04 -3.51 -19.12
C ILE A 123 3.61 -4.11 -20.40
N LYS A 124 4.91 -3.89 -20.65
CA LYS A 124 5.61 -4.49 -21.78
C LYS A 124 5.93 -5.95 -21.45
N ALA A 125 5.07 -6.86 -21.90
CA ALA A 125 5.24 -8.30 -21.77
C ALA A 125 4.75 -9.01 -23.04
N SER A 126 5.44 -10.09 -23.44
CA SER A 126 5.00 -10.95 -24.56
C SER A 126 3.95 -11.94 -24.07
N LEU A 127 2.72 -11.49 -23.93
CA LEU A 127 1.57 -12.26 -23.43
C LEU A 127 0.46 -12.27 -24.48
N LYS A 128 -0.53 -13.15 -24.30
CA LYS A 128 -1.72 -13.19 -25.17
C LYS A 128 -2.62 -11.97 -24.96
N GLU A 129 -2.71 -11.52 -23.72
CA GLU A 129 -3.51 -10.35 -23.34
C GLU A 129 -2.62 -9.16 -22.99
N GLU A 130 -3.11 -7.95 -23.26
CA GLU A 130 -2.48 -6.71 -22.84
C GLU A 130 -2.90 -6.37 -21.41
N TYR A 131 -1.92 -6.06 -20.59
CA TYR A 131 -2.10 -5.70 -19.19
C TYR A 131 -1.62 -4.28 -18.92
N ASN A 132 -2.33 -3.57 -18.04
CA ASN A 132 -1.87 -2.33 -17.45
C ASN A 132 -1.49 -2.54 -15.99
N PHE A 133 -0.42 -1.89 -15.55
CA PHE A 133 -0.13 -1.77 -14.12
C PHE A 133 -1.03 -0.72 -13.51
N LYS A 134 -1.83 -1.12 -12.52
CA LYS A 134 -2.69 -0.20 -11.75
C LYS A 134 -2.12 -0.01 -10.35
N GLY A 135 -1.94 1.23 -9.96
CA GLY A 135 -1.50 1.61 -8.61
C GLY A 135 -1.97 2.99 -8.23
N PHE A 136 -1.87 3.31 -6.95
CA PHE A 136 -2.11 4.64 -6.42
C PHE A 136 -0.90 5.01 -5.56
N ILE A 137 -0.30 6.15 -5.86
CA ILE A 137 0.81 6.72 -5.08
C ILE A 137 0.19 7.67 -4.07
N ASP A 138 0.41 7.43 -2.79
CA ASP A 138 -0.18 8.26 -1.75
C ASP A 138 0.25 9.72 -1.86
N LEU A 139 1.54 9.97 -2.18
CA LEU A 139 2.09 11.32 -2.28
C LEU A 139 3.32 11.39 -3.19
N VAL A 140 3.38 12.41 -4.03
CA VAL A 140 4.59 12.81 -4.76
C VAL A 140 4.94 14.25 -4.40
N LEU A 141 6.18 14.44 -3.94
CA LEU A 141 6.76 15.74 -3.64
C LEU A 141 7.90 16.04 -4.62
N LYS A 142 8.18 17.33 -4.81
CA LYS A 142 9.39 17.81 -5.53
C LYS A 142 10.17 18.76 -4.63
N THR A 143 11.46 18.49 -4.47
CA THR A 143 12.39 19.34 -3.72
C THR A 143 13.12 20.32 -4.62
N SER A 144 13.76 21.34 -4.03
CA SER A 144 14.46 22.42 -4.76
C SER A 144 15.62 21.92 -5.64
N ASP A 145 16.18 20.74 -5.35
CA ASP A 145 17.19 20.06 -6.19
C ASP A 145 16.60 19.39 -7.44
N GLY A 146 15.29 19.53 -7.66
CA GLY A 146 14.58 19.01 -8.82
C GLY A 146 14.19 17.54 -8.73
N LYS A 147 14.45 16.87 -7.62
CA LYS A 147 14.07 15.48 -7.42
C LYS A 147 12.60 15.31 -7.05
N HIS A 148 12.01 14.26 -7.56
CA HIS A 148 10.67 13.79 -7.18
C HIS A 148 10.78 12.71 -6.12
N HIS A 149 9.98 12.82 -5.08
CA HIS A 149 9.93 11.87 -3.97
C HIS A 149 8.57 11.18 -3.96
N VAL A 150 8.56 9.91 -4.33
CA VAL A 150 7.37 9.03 -4.25
C VAL A 150 7.30 8.47 -2.85
N ILE A 151 6.21 8.73 -2.15
CA ILE A 151 6.01 8.36 -0.75
C ILE A 151 4.77 7.46 -0.65
N ASP A 152 4.88 6.39 0.12
CA ASP A 152 3.80 5.48 0.44
C ASP A 152 3.70 5.35 1.96
N TRP A 153 2.54 5.73 2.50
CA TRP A 153 2.27 5.68 3.93
C TRP A 153 1.95 4.27 4.39
N LYS A 154 2.46 3.86 5.53
CA LYS A 154 2.17 2.55 6.13
C LYS A 154 1.91 2.67 7.62
N THR A 155 0.70 2.33 8.04
CA THR A 155 0.39 2.24 9.47
C THR A 155 0.99 0.97 10.08
N CYS A 156 1.59 1.12 11.24
CA CYS A 156 2.18 -0.01 11.99
C CYS A 156 2.11 0.26 13.50
N SER A 157 2.41 -0.73 14.33
CA SER A 157 2.40 -0.53 15.79
C SER A 157 3.57 0.37 16.21
N TRP A 158 4.82 -0.06 16.03
CA TRP A 158 6.02 0.65 16.52
C TRP A 158 7.13 0.88 15.49
N GLY A 159 6.91 0.47 14.26
CA GLY A 159 7.88 0.59 13.16
C GLY A 159 8.21 -0.76 12.52
N TRP A 160 9.20 -0.75 11.64
CA TRP A 160 9.68 -1.93 10.94
C TRP A 160 11.15 -2.19 11.28
N ASP A 161 11.49 -3.44 11.51
CA ASP A 161 12.88 -3.89 11.62
C ASP A 161 13.59 -3.86 10.26
N THR A 162 14.90 -4.03 10.27
CA THR A 162 15.73 -4.02 9.05
C THR A 162 15.31 -5.10 8.08
N ARG A 163 14.92 -6.29 8.54
CA ARG A 163 14.48 -7.40 7.71
C ARG A 163 13.23 -7.01 6.92
N LYS A 164 12.25 -6.41 7.58
CA LYS A 164 11.02 -5.94 6.93
C LYS A 164 11.28 -4.77 5.98
N LYS A 165 12.15 -3.82 6.37
CA LYS A 165 12.52 -2.66 5.53
C LYS A 165 13.23 -3.07 4.22
N THR A 166 13.92 -4.22 4.21
CA THR A 166 14.64 -4.74 3.03
C THR A 166 13.90 -5.83 2.27
N ASP A 167 12.74 -6.28 2.77
CA ASP A 167 11.94 -7.32 2.12
C ASP A 167 11.53 -6.88 0.71
N LYS A 168 11.88 -7.73 -0.28
CA LYS A 168 11.56 -7.47 -1.68
C LYS A 168 10.06 -7.38 -1.94
N MET A 169 9.25 -8.20 -1.25
CA MET A 169 7.79 -8.20 -1.41
C MET A 169 7.11 -6.99 -0.72
N ILE A 170 7.87 -6.17 -0.06
CA ILE A 170 7.43 -4.87 0.45
C ILE A 170 7.98 -3.76 -0.45
N THR A 171 9.29 -3.77 -0.68
CA THR A 171 9.97 -2.69 -1.39
C THR A 171 9.68 -2.65 -2.89
N TYR A 172 9.22 -3.74 -3.52
CA TYR A 172 8.82 -3.76 -4.92
C TYR A 172 7.61 -2.88 -5.21
N GLN A 173 6.74 -2.61 -4.24
CA GLN A 173 5.66 -1.63 -4.42
C GLN A 173 6.23 -0.28 -4.86
N LEU A 174 7.18 0.26 -4.11
CA LEU A 174 7.84 1.52 -4.44
C LEU A 174 8.69 1.44 -5.72
N THR A 175 9.27 0.26 -6.01
CA THR A 175 10.02 0.07 -7.26
C THR A 175 9.09 0.16 -8.48
N PHE A 176 7.89 -0.43 -8.42
CA PHE A 176 6.89 -0.30 -9.47
C PHE A 176 6.37 1.13 -9.58
N TYR A 177 6.07 1.76 -8.45
CA TYR A 177 5.61 3.15 -8.45
C TYR A 177 6.63 4.07 -9.12
N LYS A 178 7.91 3.97 -8.75
CA LYS A 178 8.99 4.72 -9.40
C LYS A 178 9.05 4.45 -10.91
N HIS A 179 9.00 3.20 -11.32
CA HIS A 179 9.09 2.81 -12.73
C HIS A 179 7.95 3.37 -13.55
N TYR A 180 6.71 3.15 -13.12
CA TYR A 180 5.54 3.58 -13.87
C TYR A 180 5.28 5.08 -13.77
N PHE A 181 5.63 5.72 -12.66
CA PHE A 181 5.62 7.18 -12.54
C PHE A 181 6.63 7.82 -13.51
N ALA A 182 7.84 7.28 -13.61
CA ALA A 182 8.85 7.72 -14.57
C ALA A 182 8.36 7.63 -16.02
N LEU A 183 7.69 6.52 -16.39
CA LEU A 183 7.11 6.32 -17.71
C LEU A 183 5.97 7.30 -18.00
N LYS A 184 5.03 7.43 -17.07
CA LYS A 184 3.85 8.29 -17.19
C LYS A 184 4.23 9.76 -17.42
N HIS A 185 5.24 10.25 -16.68
CA HIS A 185 5.63 11.67 -16.70
C HIS A 185 6.87 11.96 -17.56
N ASN A 186 7.44 10.93 -18.21
CA ASN A 186 8.67 11.04 -18.98
C ASN A 186 9.84 11.66 -18.18
N ILE A 187 9.99 11.23 -16.92
CA ILE A 187 11.03 11.69 -16.00
C ILE A 187 12.15 10.64 -15.94
N ASP A 188 13.44 11.09 -15.99
CA ASP A 188 14.56 10.16 -15.77
C ASP A 188 14.43 9.52 -14.38
N PRO A 189 14.41 8.18 -14.26
CA PRO A 189 14.36 7.49 -12.98
C PRO A 189 15.44 7.88 -11.96
N LYS A 190 16.55 8.48 -12.40
CA LYS A 190 17.60 9.02 -11.51
C LYS A 190 17.11 10.20 -10.69
N ASN A 191 16.13 10.94 -11.20
CA ASN A 191 15.52 12.10 -10.55
C ASN A 191 14.31 11.72 -9.68
N ILE A 192 14.07 10.42 -9.46
CA ILE A 192 12.97 9.94 -8.62
C ILE A 192 13.55 9.12 -7.46
N GLU A 193 13.19 9.51 -6.27
CA GLU A 193 13.48 8.78 -5.03
C GLU A 193 12.21 8.20 -4.43
N THR A 194 12.32 7.11 -3.69
CA THR A 194 11.15 6.44 -3.11
C THR A 194 11.31 6.27 -1.61
N HIS A 195 10.21 6.47 -0.88
CA HIS A 195 10.18 6.47 0.57
C HIS A 195 8.97 5.75 1.11
N PHE A 196 9.13 5.04 2.22
CA PHE A 196 8.01 4.70 3.07
C PHE A 196 7.89 5.71 4.21
N GLY A 197 6.67 6.14 4.49
CA GLY A 197 6.30 6.88 5.68
C GLY A 197 5.62 5.95 6.67
N LEU A 198 6.34 5.54 7.74
CA LEU A 198 5.77 4.67 8.76
C LEU A 198 5.02 5.50 9.80
N VAL A 199 3.73 5.26 9.93
CA VAL A 199 2.86 5.86 10.95
C VAL A 199 2.76 4.89 12.13
N LYS A 200 3.56 5.15 13.17
CA LYS A 200 3.77 4.26 14.32
C LYS A 200 2.77 4.56 15.43
N ARG A 201 1.69 3.78 15.49
CA ARG A 201 0.54 4.03 16.37
C ARG A 201 0.84 4.00 17.86
N THR A 202 1.75 3.15 18.30
CA THR A 202 2.04 2.93 19.73
C THR A 202 3.42 3.44 20.15
N ALA A 203 4.12 4.16 19.26
CA ALA A 203 5.38 4.79 19.61
C ALA A 203 5.16 5.95 20.58
N LYS A 204 6.00 6.05 21.60
CA LYS A 204 5.94 7.16 22.58
C LYS A 204 6.52 8.47 22.03
N LYS A 205 7.42 8.38 21.06
CA LYS A 205 8.09 9.49 20.36
C LYS A 205 8.33 9.09 18.92
N ASN A 206 8.56 10.08 18.05
CA ASN A 206 8.86 9.87 16.63
C ASN A 206 7.80 8.97 15.97
N ASN A 207 6.55 9.36 16.09
CA ASN A 207 5.41 8.60 15.58
C ASN A 207 5.42 8.45 14.06
N ILE A 208 6.05 9.37 13.34
CA ILE A 208 6.27 9.25 11.90
C ILE A 208 7.75 9.01 11.63
N GLU A 209 8.05 8.04 10.78
CA GLU A 209 9.39 7.71 10.35
C GLU A 209 9.42 7.60 8.82
N LEU A 210 10.06 8.58 8.19
CA LEU A 210 10.33 8.55 6.76
C LEU A 210 11.69 7.87 6.52
N TYR A 211 11.74 6.95 5.57
CA TYR A 211 13.02 6.36 5.16
C TYR A 211 13.05 6.04 3.68
N LYS A 212 14.22 6.26 3.08
CA LYS A 212 14.47 6.05 1.67
C LYS A 212 14.60 4.56 1.35
N VAL A 213 13.96 4.14 0.28
CA VAL A 213 14.11 2.80 -0.32
C VAL A 213 14.79 2.94 -1.65
N THR A 214 15.98 2.39 -1.79
CA THR A 214 16.72 2.44 -3.06
C THR A 214 16.08 1.49 -4.09
N SER A 215 15.83 2.01 -5.29
CA SER A 215 15.30 1.28 -6.44
C SER A 215 16.14 1.63 -7.69
N GLY A 216 17.35 1.05 -7.73
CA GLY A 216 18.27 1.20 -8.88
C GLY A 216 17.86 0.30 -10.05
N PRO A 217 18.54 0.43 -11.23
CA PRO A 217 18.18 -0.27 -12.45
C PRO A 217 18.04 -1.79 -12.28
N LYS A 218 18.98 -2.42 -11.57
CA LYS A 218 18.95 -3.88 -11.34
C LYS A 218 17.75 -4.35 -10.51
N LYS A 219 17.37 -3.57 -9.49
CA LYS A 219 16.19 -3.88 -8.68
C LYS A 219 14.91 -3.70 -9.50
N THR A 220 14.84 -2.66 -10.32
CA THR A 220 13.72 -2.43 -11.25
C THR A 220 13.60 -3.56 -12.26
N GLU A 221 14.69 -3.98 -12.90
CA GLU A 221 14.72 -5.13 -13.81
C GLU A 221 14.18 -6.40 -13.13
N ASN A 222 14.64 -6.68 -11.91
CA ASN A 222 14.19 -7.85 -11.15
C ASN A 222 12.69 -7.77 -10.79
N ALA A 223 12.20 -6.59 -10.43
CA ALA A 223 10.78 -6.38 -10.15
C ALA A 223 9.91 -6.59 -11.42
N ILE A 224 10.33 -6.05 -12.56
CA ILE A 224 9.63 -6.24 -13.83
C ILE A 224 9.66 -7.71 -14.28
N LYS A 225 10.80 -8.39 -14.16
CA LYS A 225 10.89 -9.85 -14.42
C LYS A 225 9.93 -10.64 -13.52
N PHE A 226 9.84 -10.26 -12.26
CA PHE A 226 8.90 -10.90 -11.32
C PHE A 226 7.44 -10.67 -11.72
N LEU A 227 7.07 -9.44 -12.09
CA LEU A 227 5.74 -9.09 -12.60
C LEU A 227 5.40 -9.92 -13.85
N ASN A 228 6.30 -9.93 -14.85
CA ASN A 228 6.09 -10.66 -16.10
C ASN A 228 5.96 -12.18 -15.87
N LYS A 229 6.71 -12.73 -14.92
CA LYS A 229 6.57 -14.15 -14.53
C LYS A 229 5.19 -14.43 -13.92
N ALA A 230 4.69 -13.54 -13.06
CA ALA A 230 3.36 -13.69 -12.49
C ALA A 230 2.28 -13.65 -13.58
N LEU A 231 2.33 -12.65 -14.45
CA LEU A 231 1.40 -12.51 -15.57
C LEU A 231 1.44 -13.71 -16.54
N TYR A 232 2.64 -14.21 -16.84
CA TYR A 232 2.78 -15.42 -17.66
C TYR A 232 2.07 -16.63 -17.06
N ASN A 233 2.22 -16.85 -15.73
CA ASN A 233 1.53 -17.96 -15.08
C ASN A 233 0.00 -17.77 -15.02
N ILE A 234 -0.46 -16.52 -14.84
CA ILE A 234 -1.87 -16.18 -14.86
C ILE A 234 -2.45 -16.43 -16.26
N ASP A 235 -1.80 -15.96 -17.32
CA ASP A 235 -2.18 -16.16 -18.72
C ASP A 235 -2.24 -17.66 -19.09
N LYS A 236 -1.29 -18.45 -18.59
CA LYS A 236 -1.25 -19.92 -18.76
C LYS A 236 -2.16 -20.69 -17.81
N LYS A 237 -2.92 -20.01 -16.95
CA LYS A 237 -3.80 -20.61 -15.94
C LYS A 237 -3.08 -21.59 -15.00
N ILE A 238 -1.82 -21.28 -14.64
CA ILE A 238 -1.01 -22.07 -13.72
C ILE A 238 -1.24 -21.58 -12.29
N PHE A 239 -2.10 -22.27 -11.55
CA PHE A 239 -2.51 -21.88 -10.19
C PHE A 239 -2.12 -22.95 -9.16
N ILE A 240 -0.88 -22.88 -8.69
CA ILE A 240 -0.34 -23.82 -7.70
C ILE A 240 -0.80 -23.44 -6.31
N LYS A 241 -1.31 -24.43 -5.54
CA LYS A 241 -1.60 -24.28 -4.10
C LYS A 241 -0.29 -24.23 -3.30
N ASN A 242 -0.09 -23.18 -2.51
CA ASN A 242 1.03 -23.09 -1.59
C ASN A 242 0.54 -23.33 -0.15
N LYS A 243 0.58 -24.59 0.29
CA LYS A 243 0.13 -24.96 1.64
C LYS A 243 0.95 -24.31 2.76
N LEU A 244 2.21 -23.92 2.51
CA LEU A 244 3.04 -23.21 3.50
C LEU A 244 2.53 -21.80 3.82
N SER A 245 1.73 -21.18 2.93
CA SER A 245 1.12 -19.87 3.16
C SER A 245 -0.26 -19.92 3.80
N CYS A 246 -0.77 -21.13 4.12
CA CYS A 246 -2.10 -21.27 4.71
C CYS A 246 -2.18 -20.77 6.16
N HIS A 247 -1.06 -20.70 6.87
CA HIS A 247 -0.98 -20.20 8.24
C HIS A 247 -0.04 -18.99 8.29
N GLY A 248 -0.61 -17.79 8.30
CA GLY A 248 0.12 -16.56 8.42
C GLY A 248 0.18 -16.03 9.85
N ARG A 249 0.95 -14.97 10.06
CA ARG A 249 1.06 -14.27 11.36
C ARG A 249 -0.28 -13.80 11.93
N PHE A 250 -1.24 -13.52 11.06
CA PHE A 250 -2.55 -12.93 11.42
C PHE A 250 -3.69 -13.95 11.37
N GLY A 251 -3.36 -15.22 11.36
CA GLY A 251 -4.35 -16.31 11.31
C GLY A 251 -4.27 -17.14 10.03
N PRO A 252 -5.16 -18.13 9.90
CA PRO A 252 -5.24 -18.96 8.71
C PRO A 252 -5.75 -18.16 7.50
N CYS A 253 -5.37 -18.64 6.30
CA CYS A 253 -5.93 -18.15 5.04
C CYS A 253 -7.46 -18.33 5.04
N GLU A 254 -8.17 -17.36 4.48
CA GLU A 254 -9.65 -17.31 4.46
C GLU A 254 -10.29 -18.53 3.76
N PHE A 255 -9.54 -19.16 2.88
CA PHE A 255 -9.99 -20.35 2.12
C PHE A 255 -9.46 -21.67 2.70
N TYR A 256 -8.64 -21.62 3.75
CA TYR A 256 -8.08 -22.83 4.36
C TYR A 256 -9.18 -23.74 4.94
N ASN A 257 -9.14 -25.02 4.60
CA ASN A 257 -10.15 -26.02 4.98
C ASN A 257 -11.59 -25.65 4.57
N THR A 258 -11.76 -24.92 3.48
CA THR A 258 -13.08 -24.67 2.89
C THR A 258 -13.28 -25.53 1.64
N LYS A 259 -14.52 -25.57 1.11
CA LYS A 259 -14.82 -26.23 -0.18
C LYS A 259 -13.98 -25.73 -1.38
N HIS A 260 -13.35 -24.57 -1.25
CA HIS A 260 -12.52 -23.97 -2.31
C HIS A 260 -11.04 -24.35 -2.18
N CYS A 261 -10.60 -24.80 -0.99
CA CYS A 261 -9.19 -25.12 -0.75
C CYS A 261 -9.08 -26.15 0.40
N THR A 262 -9.16 -27.41 0.03
CA THR A 262 -8.90 -28.57 0.89
C THR A 262 -7.46 -29.03 0.79
#